data_cfa6be074debdfa44a0c374d96d540f3
#
_entry.id   cfa6be074debdfa44a0c374d96d540f3
#
_cell.length_a   1.000
_cell.length_b   1.000
_cell.length_c   1.000
_cell.angle_alpha   90.00
_cell.angle_beta   90.00
_cell.angle_gamma   90.00
#
_symmetry.space_group_name_H-M   'P 1'
#
loop_
_entity.id
_entity.type
_entity.pdbx_description
1 polymer ?
#
loop_
_entity_poly.entity_id
_entity_poly.type
_entity_poly.pdbx_seq_one_letter_code
_entity_poly.pdbx_strand_id
1 'polypeptide(L)'
;DIGIRVETREERFSIVRDYYDPKFNFPDRVRTFCTNSGAAYVVRERYETRVGREYFSVNGHAYSHSRPRNGMVNFALLKTVTLTEPLASGQDFAEMLGCQAMLLGGNKPIMQRVGDFRLGRRSEVKSFNRDLNDFEPTLADCTAGDISLATPAKILKPIWSAMKMLDTIVPGVLHPGTIMYYPEIKLYANKPRFIDKYFKAAENIYLAGDGAGTSRGITGAWASGIRAADGILTRM
;
A
#
# COMPACT_ATOMS: atom_id res chain seq x y z
N ASP A 1 -6.68 -5.52 0.28
CA ASP A 1 -6.70 -4.07 0.36
C ASP A 1 -5.99 -3.47 -0.85
N ILE A 2 -6.58 -2.45 -1.44
CA ILE A 2 -6.04 -1.77 -2.62
C ILE A 2 -6.18 -0.27 -2.42
N GLY A 3 -5.18 0.49 -2.87
CA GLY A 3 -5.20 1.93 -2.78
C GLY A 3 -3.98 2.60 -3.38
N ILE A 4 -3.59 3.68 -2.75
CA ILE A 4 -2.50 4.55 -3.18
C ILE A 4 -1.45 4.69 -2.07
N ARG A 5 -0.21 4.96 -2.45
CA ARG A 5 0.81 5.54 -1.58
C ARG A 5 0.81 7.04 -1.75
N VAL A 6 0.80 7.75 -0.64
CA VAL A 6 0.88 9.21 -0.60
C VAL A 6 2.27 9.58 -0.12
N GLU A 7 2.92 10.53 -0.78
CA GLU A 7 4.21 11.08 -0.39
C GLU A 7 4.11 12.60 -0.29
N THR A 8 4.61 13.16 0.81
CA THR A 8 4.61 14.61 1.05
C THR A 8 5.76 14.99 1.96
N ARG A 9 5.95 16.30 2.19
CA ARG A 9 6.93 16.77 3.16
C ARG A 9 6.47 16.51 4.60
N GLU A 10 7.40 16.24 5.50
CA GLU A 10 7.13 15.99 6.92
C GLU A 10 6.38 17.15 7.57
N GLU A 11 6.64 18.38 7.16
CA GLU A 11 5.94 19.58 7.66
C GLU A 11 4.44 19.59 7.34
N ARG A 12 4.01 18.89 6.28
CA ARG A 12 2.60 18.74 5.86
C ARG A 12 1.92 17.51 6.46
N PHE A 13 2.67 16.72 7.17
CA PHE A 13 2.17 15.56 7.91
C PHE A 13 2.82 15.53 9.30
N SER A 14 2.74 16.65 10.00
CA SER A 14 3.46 16.94 11.25
C SER A 14 3.17 15.97 12.38
N ILE A 15 2.04 15.26 12.35
CA ILE A 15 1.66 14.26 13.34
C ILE A 15 2.71 13.14 13.53
N VAL A 16 3.57 12.90 12.55
CA VAL A 16 4.66 11.92 12.68
C VAL A 16 5.78 12.35 13.64
N ARG A 17 5.75 13.61 14.10
CA ARG A 17 6.68 14.10 15.13
C ARG A 17 6.29 13.58 16.51
N ASP A 18 4.99 13.40 16.72
CA ASP A 18 4.42 13.00 18.02
C ASP A 18 4.08 11.52 18.06
N TYR A 19 3.75 10.92 16.92
CA TYR A 19 3.29 9.55 16.81
C TYR A 19 4.09 8.76 15.75
N TYR A 20 4.67 7.65 16.17
CA TYR A 20 5.25 6.68 15.24
C TYR A 20 4.13 5.91 14.52
N ASP A 21 4.12 5.94 13.18
CA ASP A 21 3.16 5.24 12.33
C ASP A 21 1.68 5.49 12.72
N PRO A 22 1.20 6.75 12.72
CA PRO A 22 -0.16 7.09 13.12
C PRO A 22 -1.19 6.38 12.22
N LYS A 23 -2.24 5.84 12.86
CA LYS A 23 -3.30 5.06 12.20
C LYS A 23 -4.61 5.83 12.21
N PHE A 24 -5.17 6.04 11.02
CA PHE A 24 -6.49 6.62 10.83
C PHE A 24 -7.40 5.64 10.11
N ASN A 25 -8.64 5.53 10.59
CA ASN A 25 -9.69 4.74 9.97
C ASN A 25 -10.82 5.68 9.53
N PHE A 26 -11.28 5.51 8.32
CA PHE A 26 -12.30 6.33 7.68
C PHE A 26 -13.51 5.49 7.30
N PRO A 27 -14.68 6.12 7.01
CA PRO A 27 -15.81 5.45 6.39
C PRO A 27 -15.41 4.63 5.15
N ASP A 28 -16.29 3.76 4.70
CA ASP A 28 -16.07 2.89 3.53
C ASP A 28 -14.88 1.93 3.66
N ARG A 29 -14.44 1.62 4.89
CA ARG A 29 -13.30 0.75 5.16
C ARG A 29 -12.01 1.25 4.48
N VAL A 30 -11.78 2.53 4.51
CA VAL A 30 -10.50 3.14 4.14
C VAL A 30 -9.68 3.39 5.40
N ARG A 31 -8.38 3.15 5.31
CA ARG A 31 -7.46 3.39 6.43
C ARG A 31 -6.09 3.82 5.95
N THR A 32 -5.35 4.54 6.81
CA THR A 32 -3.91 4.69 6.61
C THR A 32 -3.18 3.40 6.96
N PHE A 33 -2.06 3.18 6.31
CA PHE A 33 -1.25 2.00 6.55
C PHE A 33 0.24 2.30 6.32
N CYS A 34 1.12 1.73 7.16
CA CYS A 34 2.57 1.78 7.01
C CYS A 34 3.08 3.20 6.74
N THR A 35 2.91 4.09 7.72
CA THR A 35 3.46 5.45 7.66
C THR A 35 4.97 5.40 7.92
N ASN A 36 5.74 6.03 7.05
CA ASN A 36 7.18 6.13 7.13
C ASN A 36 7.59 7.59 7.20
N SER A 37 8.52 7.91 8.09
CA SER A 37 9.11 9.25 8.27
C SER A 37 10.60 9.16 8.54
N GLY A 38 11.28 10.29 8.59
CA GLY A 38 12.72 10.32 8.79
C GLY A 38 13.49 10.12 7.48
N ALA A 39 14.11 8.98 7.26
CA ALA A 39 14.69 8.60 5.97
C ALA A 39 13.65 7.76 5.18
N ALA A 40 12.57 8.42 4.77
CA ALA A 40 11.41 7.78 4.18
C ALA A 40 11.47 7.78 2.65
N TYR A 41 11.22 6.63 2.06
CA TYR A 41 11.24 6.41 0.61
C TYR A 41 10.01 5.63 0.18
N VAL A 42 9.44 5.98 -0.97
CA VAL A 42 8.52 5.11 -1.69
C VAL A 42 9.35 4.09 -2.45
N VAL A 43 8.95 2.84 -2.40
CA VAL A 43 9.66 1.71 -3.04
C VAL A 43 8.70 0.91 -3.90
N ARG A 44 9.25 0.13 -4.81
CA ARG A 44 8.51 -0.75 -5.69
C ARG A 44 8.61 -2.19 -5.21
N GLU A 45 7.47 -2.88 -5.13
CA GLU A 45 7.37 -4.32 -4.92
C GLU A 45 7.01 -5.01 -6.23
N ARG A 46 7.69 -6.10 -6.53
CA ARG A 46 7.44 -6.91 -7.73
C ARG A 46 6.52 -8.07 -7.38
N TYR A 47 5.53 -8.27 -8.22
CA TYR A 47 4.65 -9.42 -8.21
C TYR A 47 4.67 -10.11 -9.56
N GLU A 48 4.32 -11.39 -9.57
CA GLU A 48 4.21 -12.18 -10.77
C GLU A 48 2.81 -12.80 -10.84
N THR A 49 2.22 -12.73 -12.05
CA THR A 49 0.92 -13.35 -12.32
C THR A 49 1.08 -14.86 -12.46
N ARG A 50 -0.05 -15.59 -12.41
CA ARG A 50 -0.06 -17.05 -12.65
C ARG A 50 0.47 -17.45 -14.04
N VAL A 51 0.48 -16.54 -15.00
CA VAL A 51 0.98 -16.77 -16.37
C VAL A 51 2.36 -16.15 -16.62
N GLY A 52 3.10 -15.83 -15.55
CA GLY A 52 4.47 -15.33 -15.64
C GLY A 52 4.61 -13.86 -16.06
N ARG A 53 3.54 -13.07 -16.04
CA ARG A 53 3.62 -11.61 -16.25
C ARG A 53 3.97 -10.91 -14.96
N GLU A 54 4.81 -9.91 -15.05
CA GLU A 54 5.15 -9.06 -13.90
C GLU A 54 4.19 -7.89 -13.78
N TYR A 55 3.90 -7.52 -12.54
CA TYR A 55 3.30 -6.23 -12.21
C TYR A 55 3.91 -5.69 -10.93
N PHE A 56 3.80 -4.38 -10.74
CA PHE A 56 4.40 -3.71 -9.59
C PHE A 56 3.32 -3.09 -8.71
N SER A 57 3.54 -3.19 -7.43
CA SER A 57 2.88 -2.41 -6.39
C SER A 57 3.88 -1.44 -5.80
N VAL A 58 3.40 -0.35 -5.25
CA VAL A 58 4.24 0.55 -4.45
C VAL A 58 4.13 0.21 -2.96
N ASN A 59 5.15 0.55 -2.20
CA ASN A 59 5.19 0.44 -0.75
C ASN A 59 6.02 1.58 -0.16
N GLY A 60 6.07 1.69 1.17
CA GLY A 60 6.95 2.62 1.87
C GLY A 60 8.05 1.90 2.62
N HIS A 61 9.19 2.55 2.72
CA HIS A 61 10.33 2.10 3.49
C HIS A 61 10.96 3.25 4.26
N ALA A 62 11.37 3.03 5.50
CA ALA A 62 12.15 3.96 6.30
C ALA A 62 13.45 3.31 6.73
N TYR A 63 14.59 3.97 6.43
CA TYR A 63 15.90 3.53 6.88
C TYR A 63 16.18 4.05 8.28
N SER A 64 16.41 3.15 9.25
CA SER A 64 16.55 3.51 10.66
C SER A 64 17.90 4.14 11.01
N HIS A 65 19.00 3.69 10.39
CA HIS A 65 20.36 4.10 10.81
C HIS A 65 21.34 4.40 9.68
N SER A 66 21.05 4.06 8.44
CA SER A 66 22.04 4.10 7.35
C SER A 66 21.94 5.35 6.45
N ARG A 67 20.91 6.18 6.63
CA ARG A 67 20.68 7.36 5.79
C ARG A 67 20.23 8.56 6.61
N PRO A 68 20.63 9.77 6.24
CA PRO A 68 20.14 10.99 6.87
C PRO A 68 18.62 11.16 6.62
N ARG A 69 17.98 11.90 7.50
CA ARG A 69 16.57 12.30 7.31
C ARG A 69 16.44 13.07 5.99
N ASN A 70 15.44 12.76 5.20
CA ASN A 70 15.18 13.42 3.92
C ASN A 70 14.02 14.43 3.98
N GLY A 71 13.39 14.60 5.15
CA GLY A 71 12.26 15.52 5.34
C GLY A 71 10.96 15.06 4.66
N MET A 72 10.91 13.79 4.26
CA MET A 72 9.76 13.20 3.59
C MET A 72 8.98 12.29 4.52
N VAL A 73 7.68 12.20 4.24
CA VAL A 73 6.75 11.23 4.83
C VAL A 73 6.02 10.54 3.69
N ASN A 74 5.82 9.24 3.84
CA ASN A 74 4.89 8.52 2.99
C ASN A 74 4.01 7.57 3.80
N PHE A 75 2.78 7.38 3.34
CA PHE A 75 1.82 6.45 3.93
C PHE A 75 0.89 5.91 2.86
N ALA A 76 0.35 4.72 3.07
CA ALA A 76 -0.70 4.19 2.22
C ALA A 76 -2.08 4.67 2.66
N LEU A 77 -2.97 4.88 1.71
CA LEU A 77 -4.42 4.91 1.91
C LEU A 77 -5.01 3.70 1.19
N LEU A 78 -5.50 2.76 1.96
CA LEU A 78 -5.98 1.48 1.48
C LEU A 78 -7.48 1.32 1.75
N LYS A 79 -8.19 0.89 0.72
CA LYS A 79 -9.58 0.46 0.83
C LYS A 79 -9.65 -1.06 0.88
N THR A 80 -10.32 -1.60 1.90
CA THR A 80 -10.69 -3.01 1.93
C THR A 80 -11.81 -3.27 0.92
N VAL A 81 -11.56 -4.14 -0.04
CA VAL A 81 -12.52 -4.56 -1.04
C VAL A 81 -13.08 -5.93 -0.64
N THR A 82 -14.39 -6.02 -0.49
CA THR A 82 -15.07 -7.29 -0.31
C THR A 82 -15.49 -7.81 -1.69
N LEU A 83 -15.01 -8.98 -2.03
CA LEU A 83 -15.35 -9.66 -3.28
C LEU A 83 -16.54 -10.58 -3.07
N THR A 84 -17.34 -10.75 -4.10
CA THR A 84 -18.52 -11.63 -4.15
C THR A 84 -18.46 -12.44 -5.44
N GLU A 85 -19.14 -13.59 -5.45
CA GLU A 85 -19.27 -14.42 -6.65
C GLU A 85 -19.68 -13.60 -7.89
N PRO A 86 -19.12 -13.92 -9.07
CA PRO A 86 -18.19 -15.03 -9.35
C PRO A 86 -16.71 -14.73 -9.03
N LEU A 87 -16.35 -13.51 -8.66
CA LEU A 87 -14.98 -13.10 -8.35
C LEU A 87 -14.71 -13.28 -6.86
N ALA A 88 -14.27 -14.48 -6.45
CA ALA A 88 -13.95 -14.78 -5.05
C ALA A 88 -12.46 -14.64 -4.71
N SER A 89 -11.59 -14.61 -5.72
CA SER A 89 -10.13 -14.55 -5.53
C SER A 89 -9.63 -13.11 -5.42
N GLY A 90 -9.12 -12.73 -4.24
CA GLY A 90 -8.45 -11.46 -4.03
C GLY A 90 -7.17 -11.30 -4.85
N GLN A 91 -6.48 -12.41 -5.13
CA GLN A 91 -5.29 -12.42 -5.97
C GLN A 91 -5.63 -12.10 -7.43
N ASP A 92 -6.65 -12.72 -8.00
CA ASP A 92 -7.04 -12.47 -9.39
C ASP A 92 -7.50 -11.03 -9.60
N PHE A 93 -8.20 -10.47 -8.60
CA PHE A 93 -8.61 -9.07 -8.62
C PHE A 93 -7.40 -8.11 -8.55
N ALA A 94 -6.44 -8.43 -7.70
CA ALA A 94 -5.21 -7.64 -7.56
C ALA A 94 -4.35 -7.71 -8.82
N GLU A 95 -4.21 -8.91 -9.41
CA GLU A 95 -3.52 -9.14 -10.69
C GLU A 95 -4.15 -8.32 -11.82
N MET A 96 -5.47 -8.36 -11.95
CA MET A 96 -6.20 -7.57 -12.93
C MET A 96 -5.88 -6.07 -12.81
N LEU A 97 -5.98 -5.51 -11.60
CA LEU A 97 -5.72 -4.09 -11.37
C LEU A 97 -4.24 -3.74 -11.50
N GLY A 98 -3.35 -4.61 -11.05
CA GLY A 98 -1.91 -4.44 -11.19
C GLY A 98 -1.51 -4.42 -12.68
N CYS A 99 -1.98 -5.37 -13.48
CA CYS A 99 -1.71 -5.42 -14.92
C CYS A 99 -2.32 -4.22 -15.66
N GLN A 100 -3.52 -3.78 -15.27
CA GLN A 100 -4.12 -2.55 -15.82
C GLN A 100 -3.25 -1.32 -15.54
N ALA A 101 -2.75 -1.18 -14.34
CA ALA A 101 -1.85 -0.09 -13.97
C ALA A 101 -0.55 -0.15 -14.78
N MET A 102 0.03 -1.34 -14.98
CA MET A 102 1.24 -1.53 -15.80
C MET A 102 1.02 -1.19 -17.27
N LEU A 103 -0.14 -1.56 -17.82
CA LEU A 103 -0.50 -1.20 -19.19
C LEU A 103 -0.54 0.32 -19.38
N LEU A 104 -1.18 1.04 -18.48
CA LEU A 104 -1.29 2.51 -18.52
C LEU A 104 0.01 3.23 -18.14
N GLY A 105 0.82 2.61 -17.29
CA GLY A 105 2.10 3.15 -16.84
C GLY A 105 3.31 2.73 -17.69
N GLY A 106 3.13 1.95 -18.76
CA GLY A 106 4.26 1.45 -19.57
C GLY A 106 5.20 0.56 -18.76
N ASN A 107 4.65 -0.41 -18.03
CA ASN A 107 5.32 -1.33 -17.10
C ASN A 107 5.94 -0.64 -15.87
N LYS A 108 5.40 0.50 -15.46
CA LYS A 108 5.79 1.23 -14.25
C LYS A 108 4.55 1.62 -13.45
N PRO A 109 4.66 1.79 -12.12
CA PRO A 109 3.60 2.44 -11.34
C PRO A 109 3.31 3.85 -11.88
N ILE A 110 2.09 4.32 -11.64
CA ILE A 110 1.66 5.65 -12.04
C ILE A 110 1.82 6.60 -10.87
N MET A 111 2.35 7.80 -11.11
CA MET A 111 2.38 8.88 -10.13
C MET A 111 1.61 10.10 -10.62
N GLN A 112 0.91 10.76 -9.71
CA GLN A 112 0.10 11.96 -9.98
C GLN A 112 0.17 12.93 -8.82
N ARG A 113 0.34 14.21 -9.09
CA ARG A 113 0.25 15.26 -8.06
C ARG A 113 -1.20 15.49 -7.66
N VAL A 114 -1.43 15.76 -6.38
CA VAL A 114 -2.75 16.15 -5.86
C VAL A 114 -3.29 17.37 -6.57
N GLY A 115 -2.45 18.35 -6.89
CA GLY A 115 -2.86 19.56 -7.63
C GLY A 115 -3.42 19.25 -9.01
N ASP A 116 -2.79 18.33 -9.74
CA ASP A 116 -3.26 17.94 -11.08
C ASP A 116 -4.51 17.07 -10.99
N PHE A 117 -4.55 16.12 -10.03
CA PHE A 117 -5.72 15.29 -9.77
C PHE A 117 -6.98 16.11 -9.46
N ARG A 118 -6.85 17.16 -8.62
CA ARG A 118 -7.97 18.06 -8.27
C ARG A 118 -8.52 18.82 -9.47
N LEU A 119 -7.69 19.06 -10.48
CA LEU A 119 -8.07 19.73 -11.71
C LEU A 119 -8.56 18.74 -12.79
N GLY A 120 -8.68 17.46 -12.46
CA GLY A 120 -9.12 16.40 -13.40
C GLY A 120 -8.16 16.20 -14.58
N ARG A 121 -6.87 16.44 -14.39
CA ARG A 121 -5.86 16.29 -15.45
C ARG A 121 -4.72 15.38 -15.01
N ARG A 122 -4.09 14.74 -15.98
CA ARG A 122 -2.88 13.95 -15.75
C ARG A 122 -1.72 14.84 -15.28
N SER A 123 -0.81 14.27 -14.49
CA SER A 123 0.51 14.87 -14.29
C SER A 123 1.42 14.57 -15.49
N GLU A 124 2.35 15.47 -15.76
CA GLU A 124 3.40 15.33 -16.75
C GLU A 124 4.76 15.23 -16.05
N VAL A 125 5.78 14.77 -16.75
CA VAL A 125 7.14 14.65 -16.17
C VAL A 125 7.61 16.00 -15.58
N LYS A 126 7.38 17.09 -16.30
CA LYS A 126 7.71 18.45 -15.83
C LYS A 126 6.99 18.86 -14.54
N SER A 127 5.82 18.26 -14.24
CA SER A 127 5.06 18.56 -13.01
C SER A 127 5.82 18.23 -11.74
N PHE A 128 6.83 17.36 -11.83
CA PHE A 128 7.65 16.91 -10.70
C PHE A 128 9.01 17.62 -10.62
N ASN A 129 9.30 18.54 -11.52
CA ASN A 129 10.51 19.36 -11.46
C ASN A 129 10.42 20.34 -10.28
N ARG A 130 11.54 20.70 -9.68
CA ARG A 130 11.63 21.59 -8.53
C ARG A 130 11.01 22.98 -8.76
N ASP A 131 10.94 23.42 -9.99
CA ASP A 131 10.28 24.68 -10.36
C ASP A 131 8.75 24.66 -10.19
N LEU A 132 8.14 23.46 -10.24
CA LEU A 132 6.70 23.26 -10.15
C LEU A 132 6.28 22.43 -8.93
N ASN A 133 7.23 21.75 -8.31
CA ASN A 133 7.05 20.97 -7.10
C ASN A 133 8.21 21.21 -6.16
N ASP A 134 7.96 21.35 -4.89
CA ASP A 134 8.97 21.72 -3.89
C ASP A 134 9.82 20.53 -3.39
N PHE A 135 9.56 19.33 -3.91
CA PHE A 135 10.38 18.14 -3.72
C PHE A 135 10.34 17.22 -4.94
N GLU A 136 11.34 16.41 -5.09
CA GLU A 136 11.41 15.35 -6.11
C GLU A 136 10.83 14.04 -5.56
N PRO A 137 10.12 13.26 -6.39
CA PRO A 137 9.62 11.95 -5.99
C PRO A 137 10.76 11.04 -5.49
N THR A 138 10.60 10.38 -4.34
CA THR A 138 11.61 9.44 -3.85
C THR A 138 11.65 8.14 -4.66
N LEU A 139 10.55 7.80 -5.35
CA LEU A 139 10.50 6.76 -6.38
C LEU A 139 10.39 7.41 -7.76
N ALA A 140 11.52 7.68 -8.40
CA ALA A 140 11.57 8.29 -9.73
C ALA A 140 11.14 7.33 -10.85
N ASP A 141 11.26 6.00 -10.66
CA ASP A 141 10.89 4.98 -11.65
C ASP A 141 9.38 4.73 -11.68
N CYS A 142 8.63 5.80 -11.96
CA CYS A 142 7.18 5.84 -12.11
C CYS A 142 6.82 6.64 -13.36
N THR A 143 5.63 6.38 -13.89
CA THR A 143 5.09 7.14 -15.02
C THR A 143 4.20 8.26 -14.51
N ALA A 144 4.52 9.49 -14.91
CA ALA A 144 3.64 10.63 -14.71
C ALA A 144 2.32 10.42 -15.47
N GLY A 145 1.19 10.41 -14.76
CA GLY A 145 -0.07 10.03 -15.39
C GLY A 145 -1.31 10.48 -14.63
N ASP A 146 -2.40 9.77 -14.91
CA ASP A 146 -3.68 9.94 -14.25
C ASP A 146 -4.11 8.62 -13.60
N ILE A 147 -4.08 8.56 -12.28
CA ILE A 147 -4.46 7.39 -11.50
C ILE A 147 -5.95 7.05 -11.63
N SER A 148 -6.79 8.03 -12.02
CA SER A 148 -8.23 7.81 -12.17
C SER A 148 -8.57 6.89 -13.36
N LEU A 149 -7.69 6.81 -14.36
CA LEU A 149 -7.85 5.87 -15.48
C LEU A 149 -7.58 4.41 -15.07
N ALA A 150 -6.73 4.22 -14.08
CA ALA A 150 -6.32 2.88 -13.62
C ALA A 150 -7.10 2.40 -12.39
N THR A 151 -7.74 3.30 -11.65
CA THR A 151 -8.35 2.98 -10.36
C THR A 151 -9.87 2.93 -10.48
N PRO A 152 -10.52 1.79 -10.19
CA PRO A 152 -11.98 1.73 -10.15
C PRO A 152 -12.58 2.81 -9.25
N ALA A 153 -13.65 3.45 -9.71
CA ALA A 153 -14.31 4.54 -8.98
C ALA A 153 -14.72 4.14 -7.55
N LYS A 154 -15.08 2.86 -7.35
CA LYS A 154 -15.43 2.29 -6.04
C LYS A 154 -14.26 2.21 -5.05
N ILE A 155 -13.05 2.32 -5.54
CA ILE A 155 -11.82 2.41 -4.74
C ILE A 155 -11.38 3.87 -4.63
N LEU A 156 -11.32 4.58 -5.74
CA LEU A 156 -10.76 5.93 -5.78
C LEU A 156 -11.62 6.96 -5.02
N LYS A 157 -12.94 6.92 -5.18
CA LYS A 157 -13.84 7.90 -4.51
C LYS A 157 -13.73 7.84 -2.98
N PRO A 158 -13.81 6.68 -2.32
CA PRO A 158 -13.60 6.58 -0.87
C PRO A 158 -12.20 7.02 -0.43
N ILE A 159 -11.16 6.68 -1.18
CA ILE A 159 -9.78 7.11 -0.89
C ILE A 159 -9.67 8.64 -0.95
N TRP A 160 -10.23 9.26 -1.97
CA TRP A 160 -10.22 10.72 -2.10
C TRP A 160 -11.02 11.40 -0.98
N SER A 161 -12.16 10.82 -0.57
CA SER A 161 -12.91 11.30 0.59
C SER A 161 -12.11 11.19 1.88
N ALA A 162 -11.41 10.07 2.07
CA ALA A 162 -10.53 9.87 3.22
C ALA A 162 -9.36 10.87 3.24
N MET A 163 -8.76 11.18 2.09
CA MET A 163 -7.73 12.22 2.00
C MET A 163 -8.25 13.60 2.43
N LYS A 164 -9.48 13.95 2.04
CA LYS A 164 -10.11 15.22 2.48
C LYS A 164 -10.35 15.25 3.98
N MET A 165 -10.83 14.15 4.55
CA MET A 165 -11.02 14.04 6.01
C MET A 165 -9.67 14.09 6.73
N LEU A 166 -8.65 13.42 6.21
CA LEU A 166 -7.31 13.44 6.79
C LEU A 166 -6.71 14.85 6.78
N ASP A 167 -6.90 15.60 5.70
CA ASP A 167 -6.44 17.00 5.61
C ASP A 167 -7.12 17.93 6.63
N THR A 168 -8.35 17.60 7.07
CA THR A 168 -9.02 18.32 8.16
C THR A 168 -8.36 18.05 9.51
N ILE A 169 -7.84 16.83 9.72
CA ILE A 169 -7.18 16.42 10.97
C ILE A 169 -5.70 16.82 10.96
N VAL A 170 -5.05 16.63 9.84
CA VAL A 170 -3.63 16.94 9.60
C VAL A 170 -3.53 17.87 8.38
N PRO A 171 -3.68 19.18 8.56
CA PRO A 171 -3.67 20.14 7.46
C PRO A 171 -2.38 20.10 6.64
N GLY A 172 -2.52 20.07 5.31
CA GLY A 172 -1.40 20.04 4.38
C GLY A 172 -1.26 18.75 3.57
N VAL A 173 -1.99 17.69 3.90
CA VAL A 173 -2.00 16.44 3.12
C VAL A 173 -2.46 16.67 1.67
N LEU A 174 -3.43 17.56 1.47
CA LEU A 174 -3.95 17.94 0.14
C LEU A 174 -3.15 19.06 -0.53
N HIS A 175 -1.94 19.36 -0.08
CA HIS A 175 -1.08 20.32 -0.77
C HIS A 175 -0.92 19.93 -2.25
N PRO A 176 -0.95 20.89 -3.20
CA PRO A 176 -0.84 20.58 -4.63
C PRO A 176 0.40 19.77 -5.02
N GLY A 177 1.50 19.93 -4.27
CA GLY A 177 2.75 19.20 -4.46
C GLY A 177 2.77 17.79 -3.85
N THR A 178 1.78 17.39 -3.06
CA THR A 178 1.67 16.01 -2.57
C THR A 178 1.52 15.05 -3.73
N ILE A 179 2.24 13.92 -3.68
CA ILE A 179 2.28 12.93 -4.76
C ILE A 179 1.50 11.68 -4.33
N MET A 180 0.69 11.18 -5.24
CA MET A 180 -0.02 9.91 -5.13
C MET A 180 0.59 8.91 -6.10
N TYR A 181 0.87 7.70 -5.64
CA TYR A 181 1.37 6.58 -6.43
C TYR A 181 0.33 5.47 -6.47
N TYR A 182 0.15 4.83 -7.62
CA TYR A 182 -0.76 3.71 -7.81
C TYR A 182 -0.09 2.61 -8.65
N PRO A 183 -0.34 1.31 -8.38
CA PRO A 183 -1.19 0.78 -7.31
C PRO A 183 -0.41 0.49 -6.02
N GLU A 184 -1.07 0.62 -4.87
CA GLU A 184 -0.63 -0.09 -3.67
C GLU A 184 -1.59 -1.24 -3.38
N ILE A 185 -1.06 -2.46 -3.38
CA ILE A 185 -1.80 -3.72 -3.25
C ILE A 185 -1.30 -4.48 -2.04
N LYS A 186 -2.20 -4.93 -1.18
CA LYS A 186 -1.88 -5.75 0.00
C LYS A 186 -2.76 -7.00 0.04
N LEU A 187 -2.13 -8.15 -0.12
CA LEU A 187 -2.76 -9.47 -0.22
C LEU A 187 -2.59 -10.30 1.07
N TYR A 188 -2.68 -9.69 2.22
CA TYR A 188 -2.40 -10.32 3.50
C TYR A 188 -3.57 -11.08 4.15
N ALA A 189 -4.74 -11.10 3.53
CA ALA A 189 -5.95 -11.69 4.12
C ALA A 189 -6.30 -13.07 3.55
N ASN A 190 -5.45 -13.68 2.77
CA ASN A 190 -5.63 -15.04 2.30
C ASN A 190 -5.38 -16.00 3.47
N LYS A 191 -6.46 -16.54 4.03
CA LYS A 191 -6.38 -17.55 5.09
C LYS A 191 -6.73 -18.90 4.50
N PRO A 192 -5.84 -19.90 4.55
CA PRO A 192 -6.19 -21.27 4.26
C PRO A 192 -7.20 -21.77 5.31
N ARG A 193 -7.99 -22.76 4.94
CA ARG A 193 -8.83 -23.47 5.92
C ARG A 193 -7.94 -24.38 6.74
N PHE A 194 -7.96 -24.20 8.06
CA PHE A 194 -7.24 -25.05 8.98
C PHE A 194 -8.16 -26.14 9.57
N ILE A 195 -7.59 -27.33 9.76
CA ILE A 195 -8.27 -28.48 10.36
C ILE A 195 -8.38 -28.27 11.88
N ASP A 196 -7.40 -27.60 12.48
CA ASP A 196 -7.33 -27.40 13.94
C ASP A 196 -6.74 -26.04 14.34
N LYS A 197 -6.68 -25.80 15.66
CA LYS A 197 -6.12 -24.61 16.26
C LYS A 197 -4.60 -24.46 16.11
N TYR A 198 -3.90 -25.50 15.68
CA TYR A 198 -2.46 -25.53 15.48
C TYR A 198 -2.05 -25.22 14.04
N PHE A 199 -2.97 -24.67 13.25
CA PHE A 199 -2.73 -24.32 11.85
C PHE A 199 -2.42 -25.51 10.93
N LYS A 200 -2.94 -26.68 11.24
CA LYS A 200 -2.87 -27.84 10.35
C LYS A 200 -3.76 -27.61 9.13
N ALA A 201 -3.17 -27.64 7.94
CA ALA A 201 -3.89 -27.42 6.67
C ALA A 201 -4.24 -28.74 5.96
N ALA A 202 -3.38 -29.77 6.09
CA ALA A 202 -3.59 -31.12 5.60
C ALA A 202 -2.84 -32.11 6.46
N GLU A 203 -2.92 -33.41 6.15
CA GLU A 203 -2.14 -34.41 6.85
C GLU A 203 -0.65 -34.06 6.75
N ASN A 204 0.02 -33.98 7.92
CA ASN A 204 1.43 -33.62 8.06
C ASN A 204 1.83 -32.24 7.48
N ILE A 205 0.86 -31.35 7.16
CA ILE A 205 1.13 -30.02 6.67
C ILE A 205 0.59 -28.98 7.65
N TYR A 206 1.51 -28.14 8.16
CA TYR A 206 1.22 -27.02 9.02
C TYR A 206 1.69 -25.73 8.34
N LEU A 207 0.89 -24.68 8.42
CA LEU A 207 1.21 -23.38 7.83
C LEU A 207 1.27 -22.31 8.92
N ALA A 208 2.37 -21.57 8.97
CA ALA A 208 2.56 -20.52 9.96
C ALA A 208 3.18 -19.27 9.32
N GLY A 209 3.13 -18.17 10.06
CA GLY A 209 3.71 -16.90 9.64
C GLY A 209 2.74 -15.98 8.93
N ASP A 210 3.26 -14.84 8.55
CA ASP A 210 2.49 -13.75 7.95
C ASP A 210 1.93 -14.13 6.57
N GLY A 211 2.73 -14.79 5.75
CA GLY A 211 2.33 -15.27 4.42
C GLY A 211 1.20 -16.31 4.43
N ALA A 212 1.03 -17.04 5.54
CA ALA A 212 -0.09 -17.98 5.72
C ALA A 212 -1.38 -17.31 6.20
N GLY A 213 -1.40 -15.98 6.37
CA GLY A 213 -2.56 -15.22 6.87
C GLY A 213 -2.94 -15.52 8.32
N THR A 214 -2.05 -16.17 9.09
CA THR A 214 -2.28 -16.56 10.50
C THR A 214 -1.90 -15.45 11.48
N SER A 215 -1.06 -14.51 11.04
CA SER A 215 -0.48 -13.48 11.90
C SER A 215 -0.15 -12.22 11.11
N ARG A 216 0.31 -11.19 11.80
CA ARG A 216 0.92 -9.99 11.23
C ARG A 216 2.09 -9.53 12.06
N GLY A 217 3.16 -9.12 11.37
CA GLY A 217 4.39 -8.65 11.98
C GLY A 217 5.22 -9.77 12.59
N ILE A 218 6.44 -9.45 12.99
CA ILE A 218 7.48 -10.41 13.43
C ILE A 218 7.01 -11.22 14.63
N THR A 219 6.51 -10.58 15.67
CA THR A 219 6.07 -11.26 16.91
C THR A 219 4.89 -12.19 16.65
N GLY A 220 3.91 -11.76 15.84
CA GLY A 220 2.77 -12.61 15.46
C GLY A 220 3.20 -13.82 14.63
N ALA A 221 4.10 -13.63 13.68
CA ALA A 221 4.65 -14.70 12.87
C ALA A 221 5.38 -15.73 13.71
N TRP A 222 6.21 -15.29 14.66
CA TRP A 222 6.89 -16.17 15.61
C TRP A 222 5.90 -16.95 16.49
N ALA A 223 4.94 -16.28 17.10
CA ALA A 223 3.91 -16.94 17.93
C ALA A 223 3.12 -18.00 17.12
N SER A 224 2.83 -17.74 15.84
CA SER A 224 2.17 -18.71 14.96
C SER A 224 3.06 -19.93 14.69
N GLY A 225 4.38 -19.74 14.57
CA GLY A 225 5.35 -20.81 14.42
C GLY A 225 5.43 -21.71 15.65
N ILE A 226 5.49 -21.13 16.85
CA ILE A 226 5.44 -21.87 18.12
C ILE A 226 4.17 -22.73 18.19
N ARG A 227 3.02 -22.14 17.87
CA ARG A 227 1.74 -22.85 17.88
C ARG A 227 1.69 -24.03 16.90
N ALA A 228 2.26 -23.88 15.71
CA ALA A 228 2.37 -24.97 14.75
C ALA A 228 3.30 -26.09 15.27
N ALA A 229 4.43 -25.72 15.86
CA ALA A 229 5.36 -26.68 16.48
C ALA A 229 4.70 -27.46 17.62
N ASP A 230 3.94 -26.83 18.49
CA ASP A 230 3.17 -27.50 19.55
C ASP A 230 2.19 -28.52 18.96
N GLY A 231 1.55 -28.20 17.85
CA GLY A 231 0.65 -29.12 17.16
C GLY A 231 1.35 -30.35 16.58
N ILE A 232 2.60 -30.22 16.15
CA ILE A 232 3.41 -31.33 15.66
C ILE A 232 3.83 -32.20 16.85
N LEU A 233 4.39 -31.60 17.88
CA LEU A 233 4.91 -32.30 19.06
C LEU A 233 3.83 -33.04 19.87
N THR A 234 2.63 -32.53 19.93
CA THR A 234 1.51 -33.16 20.65
C THR A 234 1.03 -34.46 19.96
N ARG A 235 1.44 -34.70 18.73
CA ARG A 235 1.00 -35.85 17.90
C ARG A 235 2.12 -36.88 17.64
N MET A 236 3.30 -36.59 18.10
CA MET A 236 4.42 -37.55 18.19
C MET A 236 4.31 -38.34 19.47
#